data_c2f86e37f1c698f2466a1125015f0bfc
#
_entry.id   c2f86e37f1c698f2466a1125015f0bfc
#
_cell.length_a   1.000
_cell.length_b   1.000
_cell.length_c   1.000
_cell.angle_alpha   90.00
_cell.angle_beta   90.00
_cell.angle_gamma   90.00
#
_symmetry.space_group_name_H-M   'P 1'
#
loop_
_entity.id
_entity.type
_entity.pdbx_description
1 polymer ?
#
loop_
_entity_poly.entity_id
_entity_poly.type
_entity_poly.pdbx_seq_one_letter_code
_entity_poly.pdbx_strand_id
1 'polypeptide(L)'
;MRFTNEELRQLALPLIVAVALLAAGGGLIWGADATLGAASQQAALAQAERQQAAERLARISEEEREVIEKLDVYKRLQQLNILGEERRLEWADAIARIRTQRELLDLSYRVDRQRLLTSAPGKPANVDFFASTMRVQLALLHEEDLLRFLADLRDSGNAYYAVRQCSLTRTGQPAAGIQIAPRLRGECEIDLITILDRAAKG
;
A
#
# COMPACT_ATOMS: atom_id res chain seq x y z
N MET A 1 -17.40 11.79 93.09
CA MET A 1 -15.97 11.83 93.36
C MET A 1 -15.46 13.21 93.00
N ARG A 2 -15.06 14.00 94.00
CA ARG A 2 -14.52 15.35 93.83
C ARG A 2 -12.99 15.19 93.73
N PHE A 3 -12.42 15.37 92.59
CA PHE A 3 -10.97 15.41 92.41
C PHE A 3 -10.45 16.70 93.06
N THR A 4 -9.46 16.54 93.94
CA THR A 4 -8.78 17.65 94.62
C THR A 4 -7.80 18.30 93.63
N ASN A 5 -7.62 19.64 93.73
CA ASN A 5 -6.77 20.43 92.77
C ASN A 5 -5.31 19.95 92.74
N GLU A 6 -4.83 19.27 93.79
CA GLU A 6 -3.48 18.71 93.73
C GLU A 6 -3.34 17.42 92.92
N GLU A 7 -4.39 16.58 92.91
CA GLU A 7 -4.42 15.36 92.13
C GLU A 7 -4.51 15.71 90.60
N LEU A 8 -5.29 16.77 90.29
CA LEU A 8 -5.36 17.29 88.94
C LEU A 8 -4.00 17.82 88.43
N ARG A 9 -3.18 18.41 89.29
CA ARG A 9 -1.88 18.96 88.98
C ARG A 9 -0.82 17.85 88.75
N GLN A 10 -0.93 16.75 89.41
CA GLN A 10 -0.07 15.58 89.18
C GLN A 10 -0.42 14.79 87.93
N LEU A 11 -1.70 14.79 87.53
CA LEU A 11 -2.17 14.15 86.32
C LEU A 11 -2.01 15.07 85.04
N ALA A 12 -1.87 16.36 85.26
CA ALA A 12 -1.76 17.35 84.12
C ALA A 12 -0.49 17.11 83.32
N LEU A 13 0.63 16.83 83.97
CA LEU A 13 1.90 16.67 83.25
C LEU A 13 1.95 15.42 82.33
N PRO A 14 1.55 14.20 82.83
CA PRO A 14 1.49 13.04 81.94
C PRO A 14 0.42 13.18 80.87
N LEU A 15 -0.68 13.88 81.13
CA LEU A 15 -1.74 14.12 80.14
C LEU A 15 -1.26 15.08 78.98
N ILE A 16 -0.51 16.12 79.38
CA ILE A 16 0.10 17.03 78.34
C ILE A 16 1.13 16.26 77.49
N VAL A 17 1.95 15.42 78.10
CA VAL A 17 2.92 14.59 77.36
C VAL A 17 2.21 13.62 76.40
N ALA A 18 1.14 12.97 76.88
CA ALA A 18 0.35 12.05 76.07
C ALA A 18 -0.30 12.76 74.84
N VAL A 19 -0.90 13.94 75.06
CA VAL A 19 -1.50 14.77 73.99
C VAL A 19 -0.42 15.24 73.03
N ALA A 20 0.76 15.65 73.52
CA ALA A 20 1.86 16.08 72.61
C ALA A 20 2.39 14.92 71.75
N LEU A 21 2.49 13.70 72.31
CA LEU A 21 2.90 12.52 71.57
C LEU A 21 1.85 12.12 70.50
N LEU A 22 0.56 12.22 70.84
CA LEU A 22 -0.52 11.94 69.93
C LEU A 22 -0.55 13.02 68.75
N ALA A 23 -0.33 14.27 69.16
CA ALA A 23 -0.25 15.35 68.11
C ALA A 23 0.97 15.20 67.19
N ALA A 24 2.12 14.83 67.76
CA ALA A 24 3.32 14.55 66.99
C ALA A 24 3.15 13.32 66.07
N GLY A 25 2.59 12.22 66.59
CA GLY A 25 2.30 11.03 65.82
C GLY A 25 1.27 11.26 64.70
N GLY A 26 0.19 11.99 65.01
CA GLY A 26 -0.81 12.37 64.00
C GLY A 26 -0.24 13.29 62.90
N GLY A 27 0.62 14.23 63.27
CA GLY A 27 1.29 15.11 62.32
C GLY A 27 2.25 14.36 61.38
N LEU A 28 2.98 13.38 61.90
CA LEU A 28 3.86 12.53 61.10
C LEU A 28 3.09 11.66 60.10
N ILE A 29 1.98 11.05 60.52
CA ILE A 29 1.12 10.23 59.67
C ILE A 29 0.51 11.11 58.57
N TRP A 30 -0.03 12.26 58.92
CA TRP A 30 -0.64 13.19 57.93
C TRP A 30 0.40 13.72 56.92
N GLY A 31 1.61 14.05 57.39
CA GLY A 31 2.70 14.47 56.51
C GLY A 31 3.18 13.35 55.60
N ALA A 32 3.25 12.10 56.09
CA ALA A 32 3.61 10.95 55.27
C ALA A 32 2.56 10.65 54.19
N ASP A 33 1.27 10.70 54.54
CA ASP A 33 0.19 10.49 53.55
C ASP A 33 0.17 11.58 52.48
N ALA A 34 0.42 12.82 52.84
CA ALA A 34 0.50 13.92 51.90
C ALA A 34 1.66 13.75 50.88
N THR A 35 2.83 13.32 51.35
CA THR A 35 4.01 13.08 50.51
C THR A 35 3.83 11.85 49.63
N LEU A 36 3.26 10.77 50.15
CA LEU A 36 2.94 9.55 49.38
C LEU A 36 1.89 9.85 48.31
N GLY A 37 0.86 10.64 48.62
CA GLY A 37 -0.14 11.08 47.67
C GLY A 37 0.45 11.90 46.52
N ALA A 38 1.33 12.86 46.82
CA ALA A 38 2.02 13.64 45.77
C ALA A 38 2.96 12.79 44.91
N ALA A 39 3.72 11.88 45.54
CA ALA A 39 4.61 10.98 44.79
C ALA A 39 3.85 10.00 43.90
N SER A 40 2.72 9.46 44.37
CA SER A 40 1.88 8.56 43.56
C SER A 40 1.23 9.27 42.37
N GLN A 41 0.80 10.52 42.53
CA GLN A 41 0.29 11.34 41.43
C GLN A 41 1.37 11.63 40.39
N GLN A 42 2.58 12.00 40.81
CA GLN A 42 3.69 12.21 39.88
C GLN A 42 4.06 10.93 39.13
N ALA A 43 4.08 9.79 39.80
CA ALA A 43 4.33 8.49 39.19
C ALA A 43 3.24 8.14 38.16
N ALA A 44 1.96 8.39 38.49
CA ALA A 44 0.85 8.17 37.56
C ALA A 44 0.92 9.07 36.31
N LEU A 45 1.25 10.35 36.49
CA LEU A 45 1.46 11.27 35.37
C LEU A 45 2.62 10.83 34.46
N ALA A 46 3.76 10.46 35.07
CA ALA A 46 4.91 9.96 34.33
C ALA A 46 4.60 8.66 33.57
N GLN A 47 3.80 7.78 34.14
CA GLN A 47 3.33 6.57 33.45
C GLN A 47 2.40 6.90 32.29
N ALA A 48 1.46 7.82 32.49
CA ALA A 48 0.54 8.26 31.42
C ALA A 48 1.30 8.89 30.24
N GLU A 49 2.30 9.74 30.53
CA GLU A 49 3.15 10.32 29.48
C GLU A 49 3.95 9.25 28.73
N ARG A 50 4.51 8.27 29.42
CA ARG A 50 5.22 7.14 28.78
C ARG A 50 4.29 6.31 27.90
N GLN A 51 3.07 6.04 28.36
CA GLN A 51 2.08 5.31 27.58
C GLN A 51 1.69 6.08 26.31
N GLN A 52 1.41 7.39 26.43
CA GLN A 52 1.11 8.23 25.29
C GLN A 52 2.27 8.32 24.29
N ALA A 53 3.49 8.42 24.78
CA ALA A 53 4.67 8.42 23.92
C ALA A 53 4.84 7.09 23.17
N ALA A 54 4.64 5.97 23.89
CA ALA A 54 4.70 4.63 23.30
C ALA A 54 3.62 4.42 22.23
N GLU A 55 2.38 4.86 22.49
CA GLU A 55 1.28 4.80 21.52
C GLU A 55 1.56 5.65 20.27
N ARG A 56 2.11 6.87 20.46
CA ARG A 56 2.52 7.71 19.33
C ARG A 56 3.60 7.05 18.48
N LEU A 57 4.62 6.48 19.11
CA LEU A 57 5.67 5.75 18.41
C LEU A 57 5.12 4.53 17.65
N ALA A 58 4.21 3.78 18.27
CA ALA A 58 3.58 2.64 17.64
C ALA A 58 2.77 3.04 16.39
N ARG A 59 2.01 4.16 16.45
CA ARG A 59 1.28 4.70 15.30
C ARG A 59 2.22 5.15 14.18
N ILE A 60 3.28 5.89 14.52
CA ILE A 60 4.25 6.37 13.53
C ILE A 60 4.92 5.18 12.83
N SER A 61 5.31 4.14 13.58
CA SER A 61 5.93 2.96 12.98
C SER A 61 4.98 2.17 12.07
N GLU A 62 3.69 2.13 12.39
CA GLU A 62 2.67 1.51 11.53
C GLU A 62 2.43 2.33 10.27
N GLU A 63 2.31 3.65 10.39
CA GLU A 63 2.18 4.57 9.25
C GLU A 63 3.41 4.50 8.33
N GLU A 64 4.62 4.45 8.90
CA GLU A 64 5.86 4.31 8.13
C GLU A 64 5.89 3.00 7.35
N ARG A 65 5.50 1.89 7.97
CA ARG A 65 5.42 0.59 7.31
C ARG A 65 4.42 0.59 6.16
N GLU A 66 3.24 1.17 6.37
CA GLU A 66 2.20 1.30 5.34
C GLU A 66 2.69 2.14 4.15
N VAL A 67 3.41 3.25 4.43
CA VAL A 67 3.99 4.10 3.39
C VAL A 67 5.05 3.34 2.59
N ILE A 68 5.95 2.59 3.25
CA ILE A 68 6.99 1.81 2.57
C ILE A 68 6.36 0.76 1.64
N GLU A 69 5.34 0.05 2.12
CA GLU A 69 4.62 -0.97 1.32
C GLU A 69 3.94 -0.34 0.09
N LYS A 70 3.30 0.80 0.26
CA LYS A 70 2.68 1.55 -0.86
C LYS A 70 3.71 2.10 -1.85
N LEU A 71 4.87 2.54 -1.37
CA LEU A 71 5.97 3.01 -2.23
C LEU A 71 6.51 1.89 -3.13
N ASP A 72 6.61 0.67 -2.63
CA ASP A 72 7.06 -0.46 -3.44
C ASP A 72 6.09 -0.79 -4.58
N VAL A 73 4.78 -0.76 -4.29
CA VAL A 73 3.75 -0.91 -5.34
C VAL A 73 3.86 0.23 -6.36
N TYR A 74 3.99 1.48 -5.90
CA TYR A 74 4.13 2.64 -6.78
C TYR A 74 5.36 2.53 -7.69
N LYS A 75 6.52 2.15 -7.15
CA LYS A 75 7.75 1.94 -7.94
C LYS A 75 7.56 0.86 -9.01
N ARG A 76 6.89 -0.24 -8.70
CA ARG A 76 6.59 -1.30 -9.68
C ARG A 76 5.69 -0.79 -10.81
N LEU A 77 4.64 -0.02 -10.48
CA LEU A 77 3.78 0.60 -11.50
C LEU A 77 4.55 1.59 -12.38
N GLN A 78 5.48 2.33 -11.79
CA GLN A 78 6.35 3.25 -12.53
C GLN A 78 7.32 2.51 -13.47
N GLN A 79 7.92 1.41 -13.02
CA GLN A 79 8.80 0.57 -13.85
C GLN A 79 8.08 -0.06 -15.04
N LEU A 80 6.80 -0.38 -14.90
CA LEU A 80 5.96 -0.90 -15.97
C LEU A 80 5.46 0.18 -16.93
N ASN A 81 5.86 1.44 -16.74
CA ASN A 81 5.38 2.59 -17.52
C ASN A 81 3.85 2.69 -17.65
N ILE A 82 3.14 2.24 -16.60
CA ILE A 82 1.67 2.30 -16.55
C ILE A 82 1.19 3.68 -16.09
N LEU A 83 2.03 4.39 -15.33
CA LEU A 83 1.72 5.70 -14.79
C LEU A 83 2.00 6.79 -15.83
N GLY A 84 1.02 7.64 -16.09
CA GLY A 84 1.13 8.77 -16.99
C GLY A 84 0.36 8.62 -18.29
N GLU A 85 0.71 9.46 -19.25
CA GLU A 85 0.04 9.50 -20.56
C GLU A 85 0.39 8.28 -21.42
N GLU A 86 -0.51 7.99 -22.35
CA GLU A 86 -0.40 6.87 -23.27
C GLU A 86 0.81 7.04 -24.22
N ARG A 87 1.71 6.04 -24.27
CA ARG A 87 2.95 6.07 -25.06
C ARG A 87 2.87 5.18 -26.29
N ARG A 88 2.00 5.53 -27.23
CA ARG A 88 1.75 4.73 -28.45
C ARG A 88 2.99 4.46 -29.30
N LEU A 89 3.92 5.40 -29.36
CA LEU A 89 5.16 5.22 -30.13
C LEU A 89 6.04 4.12 -29.53
N GLU A 90 6.16 4.06 -28.21
CA GLU A 90 6.93 3.01 -27.54
C GLU A 90 6.32 1.62 -27.76
N TRP A 91 4.99 1.54 -27.84
CA TRP A 91 4.29 0.29 -28.16
C TRP A 91 4.57 -0.14 -29.60
N ALA A 92 4.52 0.80 -30.54
CA ALA A 92 4.84 0.53 -31.93
C ALA A 92 6.29 0.04 -32.11
N ASP A 93 7.23 0.68 -31.41
CA ASP A 93 8.65 0.29 -31.43
C ASP A 93 8.87 -1.10 -30.82
N ALA A 94 8.16 -1.42 -29.72
CA ALA A 94 8.23 -2.75 -29.13
C ALA A 94 7.74 -3.83 -30.09
N ILE A 95 6.58 -3.61 -30.73
CA ILE A 95 6.03 -4.53 -31.71
C ILE A 95 6.97 -4.71 -32.91
N ALA A 96 7.55 -3.61 -33.41
CA ALA A 96 8.50 -3.66 -34.53
C ALA A 96 9.76 -4.47 -34.16
N ARG A 97 10.30 -4.28 -32.95
CA ARG A 97 11.43 -5.06 -32.46
C ARG A 97 11.10 -6.55 -32.35
N ILE A 98 9.96 -6.90 -31.75
CA ILE A 98 9.51 -8.29 -31.59
C ILE A 98 9.34 -8.93 -32.98
N ARG A 99 8.70 -8.24 -33.91
CA ARG A 99 8.54 -8.71 -35.29
C ARG A 99 9.88 -9.08 -35.94
N THR A 100 10.87 -8.21 -35.78
CA THR A 100 12.20 -8.43 -36.35
C THR A 100 12.95 -9.55 -35.63
N GLN A 101 12.91 -9.59 -34.31
CA GLN A 101 13.61 -10.61 -33.51
C GLN A 101 13.04 -12.01 -33.71
N ARG A 102 11.74 -12.13 -33.91
CA ARG A 102 11.04 -13.40 -34.11
C ARG A 102 10.83 -13.75 -35.57
N GLU A 103 11.31 -12.92 -36.49
CA GLU A 103 11.16 -13.13 -37.96
C GLU A 103 9.70 -13.42 -38.35
N LEU A 104 8.74 -12.71 -37.70
CA LEU A 104 7.32 -12.90 -37.97
C LEU A 104 6.99 -12.50 -39.41
N LEU A 105 6.37 -13.42 -40.13
CA LEU A 105 6.13 -13.28 -41.57
C LEU A 105 5.23 -12.10 -41.91
N ASP A 106 4.09 -12.02 -41.20
CA ASP A 106 3.15 -10.90 -41.36
C ASP A 106 2.57 -10.59 -39.99
N LEU A 107 2.62 -9.29 -39.64
CA LEU A 107 2.07 -8.76 -38.40
C LEU A 107 1.44 -7.41 -38.72
N SER A 108 0.16 -7.29 -38.44
CA SER A 108 -0.56 -6.01 -38.52
C SER A 108 -1.25 -5.75 -37.18
N TYR A 109 -1.34 -4.48 -36.79
CA TYR A 109 -2.03 -4.09 -35.59
C TYR A 109 -2.76 -2.78 -35.75
N ARG A 110 -3.80 -2.60 -34.96
CA ARG A 110 -4.56 -1.35 -34.84
C ARG A 110 -4.84 -1.08 -33.38
N VAL A 111 -4.61 0.15 -32.93
CA VAL A 111 -4.92 0.61 -31.57
C VAL A 111 -6.13 1.52 -31.63
N ASP A 112 -7.18 1.16 -30.92
CA ASP A 112 -8.39 1.96 -30.81
C ASP A 112 -8.15 3.19 -29.92
N ARG A 113 -9.14 4.10 -29.87
CA ARG A 113 -9.06 5.27 -28.98
C ARG A 113 -9.08 4.85 -27.52
N GLN A 114 -8.32 5.57 -26.71
CA GLN A 114 -8.31 5.41 -25.28
C GLN A 114 -9.72 5.62 -24.69
N ARG A 115 -10.12 4.73 -23.82
CA ARG A 115 -11.40 4.78 -23.10
C ARG A 115 -11.18 4.72 -21.59
N LEU A 116 -12.01 5.44 -20.85
CA LEU A 116 -12.02 5.36 -19.40
C LEU A 116 -12.57 3.99 -18.98
N LEU A 117 -11.83 3.28 -18.14
CA LEU A 117 -12.34 2.10 -17.46
C LEU A 117 -13.22 2.56 -16.30
N THR A 118 -14.46 2.08 -16.26
CA THR A 118 -15.35 2.39 -15.14
C THR A 118 -14.73 1.80 -13.87
N SER A 119 -14.40 2.66 -12.94
CA SER A 119 -13.92 2.23 -11.62
C SER A 119 -14.97 1.34 -10.95
N ALA A 120 -14.52 0.26 -10.32
CA ALA A 120 -15.39 -0.55 -9.48
C ALA A 120 -16.11 0.34 -8.43
N PRO A 121 -17.34 0.03 -8.03
CA PRO A 121 -18.06 0.80 -7.03
C PRO A 121 -17.28 0.80 -5.71
N GLY A 122 -16.72 1.95 -5.36
CA GLY A 122 -15.88 2.14 -4.17
C GLY A 122 -15.58 3.63 -3.97
N LYS A 123 -14.76 3.94 -2.96
CA LYS A 123 -14.29 5.31 -2.72
C LYS A 123 -13.62 5.84 -3.99
N PRO A 124 -13.96 7.08 -4.44
CA PRO A 124 -13.30 7.68 -5.59
C PRO A 124 -11.80 7.76 -5.28
N ALA A 125 -11.01 7.00 -6.04
CA ALA A 125 -9.57 7.13 -6.01
C ALA A 125 -9.18 8.40 -6.78
N ASN A 126 -8.08 9.05 -6.39
CA ASN A 126 -7.54 10.20 -7.11
C ASN A 126 -6.91 9.82 -8.46
N VAL A 127 -7.16 8.61 -8.94
CA VAL A 127 -6.58 8.06 -10.16
C VAL A 127 -7.66 7.60 -11.12
N ASP A 128 -7.45 7.83 -12.40
CA ASP A 128 -8.30 7.33 -13.47
C ASP A 128 -7.58 6.21 -14.22
N PHE A 129 -8.30 5.12 -14.48
CA PHE A 129 -7.81 4.01 -15.27
C PHE A 129 -8.32 4.15 -16.70
N PHE A 130 -7.41 4.08 -17.64
CA PHE A 130 -7.72 4.10 -19.06
C PHE A 130 -7.26 2.81 -19.72
N ALA A 131 -7.95 2.42 -20.78
CA ALA A 131 -7.56 1.31 -21.62
C ALA A 131 -7.63 1.71 -23.09
N SER A 132 -6.63 1.29 -23.85
CA SER A 132 -6.63 1.31 -25.32
C SER A 132 -6.60 -0.12 -25.83
N THR A 133 -7.60 -0.52 -26.58
CA THR A 133 -7.66 -1.87 -27.14
C THR A 133 -6.82 -1.96 -28.39
N MET A 134 -5.83 -2.83 -28.37
CA MET A 134 -5.01 -3.16 -29.54
C MET A 134 -5.51 -4.48 -30.14
N ARG A 135 -5.85 -4.46 -31.43
CA ARG A 135 -6.13 -5.66 -32.20
C ARG A 135 -4.91 -6.00 -33.02
N VAL A 136 -4.40 -7.22 -32.82
CA VAL A 136 -3.23 -7.71 -33.53
C VAL A 136 -3.62 -8.91 -34.37
N GLN A 137 -3.15 -8.90 -35.62
CA GLN A 137 -3.29 -10.04 -36.55
C GLN A 137 -1.88 -10.53 -36.91
N LEU A 138 -1.68 -11.84 -36.82
CA LEU A 138 -0.39 -12.49 -37.05
C LEU A 138 -0.58 -13.64 -38.04
N ALA A 139 0.34 -13.74 -39.00
CA ALA A 139 0.50 -14.93 -39.81
C ALA A 139 1.62 -15.79 -39.22
N LEU A 140 1.28 -17.01 -38.77
CA LEU A 140 2.13 -17.84 -37.95
C LEU A 140 2.43 -19.19 -38.63
N LEU A 141 3.60 -19.72 -38.35
CA LEU A 141 3.97 -21.08 -38.74
C LEU A 141 3.52 -22.10 -37.70
N HIS A 142 3.65 -21.75 -36.42
CA HIS A 142 3.34 -22.59 -35.26
C HIS A 142 2.52 -21.83 -34.23
N GLU A 143 1.74 -22.55 -33.42
CA GLU A 143 0.96 -21.96 -32.33
C GLU A 143 1.84 -21.31 -31.26
N GLU A 144 3.04 -21.87 -31.08
CA GLU A 144 4.02 -21.36 -30.10
C GLU A 144 4.48 -19.93 -30.42
N ASP A 145 4.51 -19.52 -31.70
CA ASP A 145 4.93 -18.19 -32.10
C ASP A 145 3.99 -17.12 -31.54
N LEU A 146 2.69 -17.43 -31.39
CA LEU A 146 1.74 -16.53 -30.74
C LEU A 146 2.04 -16.36 -29.27
N LEU A 147 2.32 -17.47 -28.55
CA LEU A 147 2.62 -17.42 -27.13
C LEU A 147 3.93 -16.68 -26.85
N ARG A 148 4.93 -16.88 -27.68
CA ARG A 148 6.22 -16.16 -27.60
C ARG A 148 6.03 -14.67 -27.89
N PHE A 149 5.23 -14.31 -28.88
CA PHE A 149 4.89 -12.92 -29.16
C PHE A 149 4.23 -12.24 -27.96
N LEU A 150 3.25 -12.90 -27.32
CA LEU A 150 2.56 -12.34 -26.15
C LEU A 150 3.49 -12.23 -24.93
N ALA A 151 4.41 -13.19 -24.75
CA ALA A 151 5.40 -13.13 -23.67
C ALA A 151 6.38 -11.95 -23.90
N ASP A 152 6.93 -11.82 -25.09
CA ASP A 152 7.85 -10.72 -25.45
C ASP A 152 7.17 -9.35 -25.32
N LEU A 153 5.89 -9.26 -25.71
CA LEU A 153 5.12 -8.03 -25.57
C LEU A 153 4.96 -7.64 -24.10
N ARG A 154 4.63 -8.59 -23.23
CA ARG A 154 4.54 -8.38 -21.79
C ARG A 154 5.90 -7.97 -21.20
N ASP A 155 6.96 -8.65 -21.60
CA ASP A 155 8.31 -8.44 -21.08
C ASP A 155 8.97 -7.18 -21.64
N SER A 156 8.36 -6.54 -22.66
CA SER A 156 8.81 -5.25 -23.21
C SER A 156 8.79 -4.11 -22.19
N GLY A 157 7.97 -4.23 -21.11
CA GLY A 157 7.92 -3.27 -20.01
C GLY A 157 7.35 -1.89 -20.35
N ASN A 158 6.74 -1.71 -21.52
CA ASN A 158 6.28 -0.40 -21.98
C ASN A 158 4.81 -0.08 -21.65
N ALA A 159 4.06 -1.06 -21.15
CA ALA A 159 2.68 -0.91 -20.71
C ALA A 159 2.24 -2.16 -19.94
N TYR A 160 1.10 -2.09 -19.27
CA TYR A 160 0.43 -3.28 -18.75
C TYR A 160 -0.51 -3.83 -19.81
N TYR A 161 -0.21 -5.01 -20.31
CA TYR A 161 -0.96 -5.70 -21.37
C TYR A 161 -1.91 -6.74 -20.75
N ALA A 162 -3.21 -6.53 -20.93
CA ALA A 162 -4.25 -7.49 -20.53
C ALA A 162 -4.84 -8.14 -21.79
N VAL A 163 -4.49 -9.40 -22.05
CA VAL A 163 -5.04 -10.15 -23.17
C VAL A 163 -6.50 -10.48 -22.87
N ARG A 164 -7.43 -9.95 -23.68
CA ARG A 164 -8.87 -10.20 -23.53
C ARG A 164 -9.27 -11.51 -24.18
N GLN A 165 -8.88 -11.66 -25.43
CA GLN A 165 -9.13 -12.89 -26.17
C GLN A 165 -8.10 -13.04 -27.29
N CYS A 166 -7.81 -14.28 -27.64
CA CYS A 166 -7.06 -14.64 -28.84
C CYS A 166 -7.81 -15.77 -29.55
N SER A 167 -7.88 -15.71 -30.85
CA SER A 167 -8.35 -16.77 -31.72
C SER A 167 -7.22 -17.23 -32.63
N LEU A 168 -7.14 -18.52 -32.87
CA LEU A 168 -6.17 -19.13 -33.76
C LEU A 168 -6.94 -19.96 -34.79
N THR A 169 -6.82 -19.58 -36.05
CA THR A 169 -7.50 -20.25 -37.16
C THR A 169 -6.49 -20.82 -38.13
N ARG A 170 -6.74 -22.03 -38.63
CA ARG A 170 -5.93 -22.63 -39.66
C ARG A 170 -6.34 -22.09 -41.03
N THR A 171 -5.41 -21.51 -41.77
CA THR A 171 -5.62 -20.96 -43.11
C THR A 171 -4.89 -21.80 -44.13
N GLY A 172 -5.61 -22.23 -45.16
CA GLY A 172 -5.02 -22.82 -46.37
C GLY A 172 -4.91 -24.34 -46.40
N GLN A 173 -4.93 -24.90 -47.61
CA GLN A 173 -4.53 -26.27 -47.90
C GLN A 173 -3.01 -26.38 -47.86
N PRO A 174 -2.46 -27.59 -47.54
CA PRO A 174 -1.03 -27.79 -47.62
C PRO A 174 -0.50 -27.45 -49.01
N ALA A 175 0.35 -26.42 -49.07
CA ALA A 175 1.01 -26.07 -50.33
C ALA A 175 1.88 -27.26 -50.76
N ALA A 176 1.61 -27.80 -51.96
CA ALA A 176 2.47 -28.80 -52.57
C ALA A 176 3.73 -28.05 -53.06
N GLY A 177 4.80 -28.04 -52.27
CA GLY A 177 6.07 -27.38 -52.63
C GLY A 177 6.90 -26.96 -51.41
N ILE A 178 8.16 -26.58 -51.67
CA ILE A 178 9.17 -26.21 -50.64
C ILE A 178 8.96 -24.78 -50.09
N GLN A 179 7.85 -24.13 -50.37
CA GLN A 179 7.60 -22.74 -49.89
C GLN A 179 7.07 -22.74 -48.46
N ILE A 180 7.76 -22.01 -47.62
CA ILE A 180 7.31 -21.74 -46.23
C ILE A 180 6.16 -20.74 -46.31
N ALA A 181 4.93 -21.21 -46.14
CA ALA A 181 3.73 -20.36 -46.09
C ALA A 181 3.08 -20.43 -44.71
N PRO A 182 2.59 -19.30 -44.21
CA PRO A 182 1.90 -19.29 -42.90
C PRO A 182 0.63 -20.15 -43.00
N ARG A 183 0.46 -21.06 -42.04
CA ARG A 183 -0.70 -21.97 -41.97
C ARG A 183 -1.70 -21.59 -40.92
N LEU A 184 -1.32 -20.66 -40.05
CA LEU A 184 -2.12 -20.22 -38.93
C LEU A 184 -2.29 -18.69 -39.00
N ARG A 185 -3.48 -18.25 -38.66
CA ARG A 185 -3.78 -16.84 -38.42
C ARG A 185 -4.18 -16.67 -36.97
N GLY A 186 -3.40 -15.88 -36.25
CA GLY A 186 -3.70 -15.45 -34.90
C GLY A 186 -4.36 -14.07 -34.92
N GLU A 187 -5.45 -13.91 -34.19
CA GLU A 187 -6.09 -12.62 -33.96
C GLU A 187 -6.27 -12.44 -32.46
N CYS A 188 -5.68 -11.36 -31.90
CA CYS A 188 -5.74 -11.07 -30.47
C CYS A 188 -6.28 -9.67 -30.22
N GLU A 189 -7.12 -9.55 -29.19
CA GLU A 189 -7.51 -8.29 -28.58
C GLU A 189 -6.80 -8.14 -27.24
N ILE A 190 -6.02 -7.06 -27.11
CA ILE A 190 -5.17 -6.79 -25.97
C ILE A 190 -5.47 -5.39 -25.47
N ASP A 191 -5.86 -5.25 -24.20
CA ASP A 191 -6.03 -3.94 -23.57
C ASP A 191 -4.68 -3.48 -22.99
N LEU A 192 -4.29 -2.27 -23.38
CA LEU A 192 -3.15 -1.54 -22.83
C LEU A 192 -3.69 -0.59 -21.77
N ILE A 193 -3.31 -0.84 -20.52
CA ILE A 193 -3.85 -0.11 -19.38
C ILE A 193 -2.86 0.97 -18.95
N THR A 194 -3.37 2.19 -18.77
CA THR A 194 -2.64 3.34 -18.24
C THR A 194 -3.40 3.96 -17.06
N ILE A 195 -2.67 4.53 -16.12
CA ILE A 195 -3.20 5.14 -14.90
C ILE A 195 -2.80 6.60 -14.91
N LEU A 196 -3.78 7.50 -14.84
CA LEU A 196 -3.55 8.94 -14.70
C LEU A 196 -3.91 9.39 -13.31
N ASP A 197 -2.98 10.09 -12.66
CA ASP A 197 -3.22 10.78 -11.40
C ASP A 197 -3.92 12.12 -11.68
N ARG A 198 -5.11 12.32 -11.11
CA ARG A 198 -5.85 13.58 -11.21
C ARG A 198 -5.14 14.73 -10.51
N ALA A 199 -4.39 14.43 -9.44
CA ALA A 199 -3.66 15.43 -8.69
C ALA A 199 -2.44 15.99 -9.43
N ALA A 200 -1.89 15.25 -10.41
CA ALA A 200 -0.75 15.71 -11.21
C ALA A 200 -1.10 16.73 -12.29
N LYS A 201 -2.37 17.07 -12.49
CA LYS A 201 -2.87 18.04 -13.48
C LYS A 201 -3.18 19.42 -12.89
N GLY A 202 -2.85 19.67 -11.62
CA GLY A 202 -3.05 20.96 -10.92
C GLY A 202 -1.81 21.84 -10.85
#